data_1633d26c4abb55607cec9254da65aaaf
#
_entry.id   1633d26c4abb55607cec9254da65aaaf
#
_cell.length_a   1.000
_cell.length_b   1.000
_cell.length_c   1.000
_cell.angle_alpha   90.00
_cell.angle_beta   90.00
_cell.angle_gamma   90.00
#
_symmetry.space_group_name_H-M   'P 1'
#
loop_
_entity.id
_entity.type
_entity.pdbx_description
1 polymer ?
#
loop_
_entity_poly.entity_id
_entity_poly.type
_entity_poly.pdbx_seq_one_letter_code
_entity_poly.pdbx_strand_id
1 'polypeptide(L)'
;SRMTIGLSSDDATFEQIKKQLIRCVEVIKLNDITDAPTHMKDILFVKIHECSEFEKGEIFRISQVFGAKAIDYGINSVLLESVNTEGRNNDLIALLTRKFDHVEVVRGGIVAIESISMIDR
;
A
#
# COMPACT_ATOMS: atom_id res chain seq x y z
N SER A 1 17.76 5.99 8.90
CA SER A 1 16.53 5.44 8.32
C SER A 1 15.50 6.54 8.12
N ARG A 2 14.56 6.28 7.23
CA ARG A 2 13.51 7.23 6.86
C ARG A 2 12.14 6.57 7.02
N MET A 3 11.20 7.30 7.61
CA MET A 3 9.83 6.83 7.78
C MET A 3 8.88 7.79 7.06
N THR A 4 7.92 7.25 6.32
CA THR A 4 6.88 8.02 5.65
C THR A 4 5.58 7.88 6.44
N ILE A 5 4.94 9.02 6.73
CA ILE A 5 3.67 9.06 7.45
C ILE A 5 2.63 9.76 6.57
N GLY A 6 1.53 9.06 6.28
CA GLY A 6 0.40 9.62 5.56
C GLY A 6 -0.68 10.08 6.55
N LEU A 7 -1.15 11.32 6.39
CA LEU A 7 -2.16 11.90 7.26
C LEU A 7 -3.29 12.52 6.42
N SER A 8 -4.51 12.41 6.95
CA SER A 8 -5.68 13.09 6.41
C SER A 8 -6.34 13.88 7.54
N SER A 9 -6.06 15.18 7.58
CA SER A 9 -6.56 16.06 8.64
C SER A 9 -6.65 17.50 8.13
N ASP A 10 -7.26 18.39 8.92
CA ASP A 10 -7.26 19.81 8.59
C ASP A 10 -5.86 20.41 8.80
N ASP A 11 -5.63 21.64 8.24
CA ASP A 11 -4.31 22.26 8.27
C ASP A 11 -3.82 22.54 9.69
N ALA A 12 -4.71 22.96 10.59
CA ALA A 12 -4.32 23.28 11.96
C ALA A 12 -3.89 22.03 12.73
N THR A 13 -4.63 20.95 12.61
CA THR A 13 -4.28 19.67 13.22
C THR A 13 -2.99 19.11 12.64
N PHE A 14 -2.82 19.20 11.32
CA PHE A 14 -1.61 18.75 10.63
C PHE A 14 -0.36 19.49 11.13
N GLU A 15 -0.42 20.82 11.26
CA GLU A 15 0.69 21.62 11.78
C GLU A 15 1.04 21.23 13.22
N GLN A 16 0.03 20.95 14.04
CA GLN A 16 0.26 20.54 15.42
C GLN A 16 0.93 19.16 15.49
N ILE A 17 0.52 18.22 14.64
CA ILE A 17 1.14 16.90 14.56
C ILE A 17 2.62 17.04 14.15
N LYS A 18 2.92 17.87 13.17
CA LYS A 18 4.31 18.13 12.74
C LYS A 18 5.16 18.65 13.91
N LYS A 19 4.65 19.60 14.67
CA LYS A 19 5.36 20.14 15.84
C LYS A 19 5.62 19.09 16.90
N GLN A 20 4.65 18.21 17.15
CA GLN A 20 4.82 17.11 18.11
C GLN A 20 5.86 16.10 17.65
N LEU A 21 5.90 15.79 16.36
CA LEU A 21 6.88 14.86 15.79
C LEU A 21 8.30 15.41 15.91
N ILE A 22 8.50 16.70 15.65
CA ILE A 22 9.82 17.33 15.76
C ILE A 22 10.33 17.31 17.20
N ARG A 23 9.45 17.35 18.18
CA ARG A 23 9.83 17.31 19.61
C ARG A 23 10.28 15.93 20.08
N CYS A 24 10.02 14.89 19.32
CA CYS A 24 10.50 13.55 19.67
C CYS A 24 12.02 13.52 19.58
N VAL A 25 12.68 13.01 20.62
CA VAL A 25 14.15 12.99 20.71
C VAL A 25 14.78 12.23 19.55
N GLU A 26 14.07 11.21 19.04
CA GLU A 26 14.57 10.34 18.00
C GLU A 26 14.33 10.87 16.58
N VAL A 27 13.59 11.97 16.44
CA VAL A 27 13.35 12.58 15.13
C VAL A 27 14.42 13.62 14.84
N ILE A 28 15.29 13.33 13.87
CA ILE A 28 16.39 14.19 13.48
C ILE A 28 15.94 15.23 12.46
N LYS A 29 15.09 14.85 11.52
CA LYS A 29 14.63 15.71 10.44
C LYS A 29 13.22 15.33 10.01
N LEU A 30 12.39 16.33 9.77
CA LEU A 30 11.04 16.17 9.27
C LEU A 30 10.87 16.95 7.98
N ASN A 31 10.46 16.28 6.90
CA ASN A 31 10.14 16.91 5.62
C ASN A 31 8.66 16.73 5.31
N ASP A 32 7.99 17.86 5.00
CA ASP A 32 6.64 17.83 4.46
C ASP A 32 6.74 17.75 2.95
N ILE A 33 6.30 16.62 2.36
CA ILE A 33 6.36 16.37 0.92
C ILE A 33 4.97 16.36 0.27
N THR A 34 3.95 16.84 0.98
CA THR A 34 2.55 16.76 0.54
C THR A 34 2.35 17.32 -0.87
N ASP A 35 2.96 18.46 -1.19
CA ASP A 35 2.80 19.13 -2.49
C ASP A 35 3.98 18.92 -3.43
N ALA A 36 4.98 18.14 -3.04
CA ALA A 36 6.14 17.87 -3.87
C ALA A 36 5.87 16.73 -4.86
N PRO A 37 6.46 16.74 -6.08
CA PRO A 37 6.44 15.56 -6.95
C PRO A 37 7.11 14.39 -6.26
N THR A 38 6.41 13.27 -6.13
CA THR A 38 6.89 12.12 -5.38
C THR A 38 6.62 10.80 -6.10
N HIS A 39 7.44 9.80 -5.80
CA HIS A 39 7.12 8.40 -6.04
C HIS A 39 6.51 7.84 -4.76
N MET A 40 5.34 7.26 -4.88
CA MET A 40 4.56 6.79 -3.73
C MET A 40 4.05 5.39 -4.00
N LYS A 41 4.32 4.47 -3.08
CA LYS A 41 3.88 3.08 -3.18
C LYS A 41 3.34 2.59 -1.85
N ASP A 42 2.37 1.70 -1.95
CA ASP A 42 1.75 0.99 -0.85
C ASP A 42 1.99 -0.51 -1.07
N ILE A 43 2.49 -1.21 -0.05
CA ILE A 43 2.68 -2.65 -0.13
C ILE A 43 1.52 -3.38 0.51
N LEU A 44 1.05 -4.44 -0.15
CA LEU A 44 -0.13 -5.19 0.23
C LEU A 44 0.14 -6.68 0.10
N PHE A 45 -0.25 -7.45 1.12
CA PHE A 45 -0.36 -8.91 1.04
C PHE A 45 -1.83 -9.31 1.17
N VAL A 46 -2.30 -10.14 0.26
CA VAL A 46 -3.66 -10.68 0.30
C VAL A 46 -3.58 -12.21 0.24
N LYS A 47 -4.10 -12.84 1.26
CA LYS A 47 -4.18 -14.30 1.31
C LYS A 47 -5.65 -14.71 1.13
N ILE A 48 -5.89 -15.58 0.16
CA ILE A 48 -7.23 -16.08 -0.12
C ILE A 48 -7.24 -17.56 0.22
N HIS A 49 -8.12 -17.92 1.16
CA HIS A 49 -8.27 -19.29 1.66
C HIS A 49 -9.49 -19.97 1.01
N GLU A 50 -9.52 -21.28 1.09
CA GLU A 50 -10.66 -22.10 0.68
C GLU A 50 -11.10 -21.81 -0.76
N CYS A 51 -10.14 -21.67 -1.67
CA CYS A 51 -10.41 -21.44 -3.08
C CYS A 51 -10.24 -22.73 -3.88
N SER A 52 -11.17 -22.97 -4.81
CA SER A 52 -11.12 -24.08 -5.76
C SER A 52 -10.09 -23.81 -6.86
N GLU A 53 -9.80 -24.81 -7.68
CA GLU A 53 -8.91 -24.65 -8.84
C GLU A 53 -9.44 -23.60 -9.83
N PHE A 54 -10.75 -23.57 -10.03
CA PHE A 54 -11.37 -22.55 -10.87
C PHE A 54 -11.18 -21.14 -10.27
N GLU A 55 -11.40 -21.00 -8.98
CA GLU A 55 -11.22 -19.74 -8.29
C GLU A 55 -9.76 -19.27 -8.30
N LYS A 56 -8.80 -20.19 -8.18
CA LYS A 56 -7.37 -19.86 -8.33
C LYS A 56 -7.07 -19.26 -9.69
N GLY A 57 -7.66 -19.82 -10.75
CA GLY A 57 -7.53 -19.26 -12.09
C GLY A 57 -8.06 -17.83 -12.19
N GLU A 58 -9.18 -17.54 -11.52
CA GLU A 58 -9.71 -16.18 -11.46
C GLU A 58 -8.76 -15.25 -10.68
N ILE A 59 -8.23 -15.72 -9.56
CA ILE A 59 -7.28 -14.93 -8.75
C ILE A 59 -6.04 -14.57 -9.57
N PHE A 60 -5.51 -15.50 -10.34
CA PHE A 60 -4.36 -15.24 -11.20
C PHE A 60 -4.67 -14.21 -12.30
N ARG A 61 -5.85 -14.28 -12.90
CA ARG A 61 -6.26 -13.29 -13.90
C ARG A 61 -6.41 -11.90 -13.29
N ILE A 62 -7.01 -11.81 -12.12
CA ILE A 62 -7.14 -10.54 -11.39
C ILE A 62 -5.76 -9.98 -11.04
N SER A 63 -4.84 -10.83 -10.55
CA SER A 63 -3.51 -10.41 -10.18
C SER A 63 -2.75 -9.81 -11.37
N GLN A 64 -2.90 -10.37 -12.56
CA GLN A 64 -2.27 -9.85 -13.77
C GLN A 64 -2.78 -8.45 -14.12
N VAL A 65 -4.08 -8.22 -14.00
CA VAL A 65 -4.66 -6.91 -14.29
C VAL A 65 -4.15 -5.83 -13.34
N PHE A 66 -4.00 -6.16 -12.06
CA PHE A 66 -3.55 -5.21 -11.04
C PHE A 66 -2.04 -5.14 -10.89
N GLY A 67 -1.29 -5.96 -11.61
CA GLY A 67 0.16 -6.03 -11.46
C GLY A 67 0.62 -6.65 -10.15
N ALA A 68 -0.23 -7.45 -9.53
CA ALA A 68 0.12 -8.20 -8.32
C ALA A 68 0.81 -9.51 -8.70
N LYS A 69 1.54 -10.08 -7.74
CA LYS A 69 2.27 -11.34 -7.93
C LYS A 69 1.75 -12.40 -6.96
N ALA A 70 1.55 -13.62 -7.46
CA ALA A 70 1.33 -14.76 -6.59
C ALA A 70 2.69 -15.21 -6.06
N ILE A 71 2.92 -15.03 -4.77
CA ILE A 71 4.21 -15.33 -4.13
C ILE A 71 4.19 -16.62 -3.33
N ASP A 72 3.00 -17.14 -3.04
CA ASP A 72 2.84 -18.42 -2.38
C ASP A 72 1.55 -19.10 -2.86
N TYR A 73 1.53 -20.42 -2.80
CA TYR A 73 0.48 -21.20 -3.41
C TYR A 73 0.30 -22.50 -2.65
N GLY A 74 -0.90 -22.73 -2.14
CA GLY A 74 -1.27 -23.97 -1.45
C GLY A 74 -2.31 -24.78 -2.21
N ILE A 75 -2.75 -25.87 -1.60
CA ILE A 75 -3.76 -26.76 -2.22
C ILE A 75 -5.06 -25.99 -2.48
N ASN A 76 -5.48 -25.16 -1.51
CA ASN A 76 -6.72 -24.39 -1.61
C ASN A 76 -6.53 -22.93 -1.17
N SER A 77 -5.32 -22.41 -1.32
CA SER A 77 -5.01 -21.03 -0.93
C SER A 77 -3.98 -20.40 -1.87
N VAL A 78 -4.03 -19.08 -1.97
CA VAL A 78 -3.09 -18.27 -2.76
C VAL A 78 -2.73 -17.02 -1.97
N LEU A 79 -1.44 -16.68 -1.97
CA LEU A 79 -0.96 -15.43 -1.38
C LEU A 79 -0.47 -14.50 -2.49
N LEU A 80 -1.05 -13.31 -2.54
CA LEU A 80 -0.67 -12.27 -3.49
C LEU A 80 0.13 -11.17 -2.80
N GLU A 81 1.10 -10.62 -3.52
CA GLU A 81 1.83 -9.42 -3.15
C GLU A 81 1.54 -8.34 -4.17
N SER A 82 1.16 -7.15 -3.73
CA SER A 82 0.93 -6.00 -4.60
C SER A 82 1.68 -4.78 -4.09
N VAL A 83 2.60 -4.27 -4.89
CA VAL A 83 3.30 -3.01 -4.64
C VAL A 83 2.80 -2.03 -5.68
N ASN A 84 1.92 -1.12 -5.28
CA ASN A 84 1.21 -0.25 -6.20
C ASN A 84 0.78 1.03 -5.48
N THR A 85 0.04 1.89 -6.18
CA THR A 85 -0.57 3.03 -5.51
C THR A 85 -1.62 2.57 -4.51
N GLU A 86 -1.91 3.41 -3.53
CA GLU A 86 -2.95 3.12 -2.54
C GLU A 86 -4.31 2.87 -3.21
N GLY A 87 -4.66 3.68 -4.22
CA GLY A 87 -5.93 3.53 -4.94
C GLY A 87 -6.04 2.21 -5.67
N ARG A 88 -4.98 1.78 -6.35
CA ARG A 88 -4.98 0.49 -7.05
C ARG A 88 -5.09 -0.68 -6.06
N ASN A 89 -4.39 -0.59 -4.93
CA ASN A 89 -4.48 -1.62 -3.90
C ASN A 89 -5.86 -1.65 -3.25
N ASN A 90 -6.49 -0.50 -3.03
CA ASN A 90 -7.86 -0.42 -2.56
C ASN A 90 -8.84 -1.11 -3.52
N ASP A 91 -8.66 -0.89 -4.82
CA ASP A 91 -9.50 -1.52 -5.86
C ASP A 91 -9.31 -3.03 -5.87
N LEU A 92 -8.08 -3.50 -5.72
CA LEU A 92 -7.78 -4.93 -5.66
C LEU A 92 -8.45 -5.59 -4.44
N ILE A 93 -8.33 -4.96 -3.27
CA ILE A 93 -8.96 -5.45 -2.03
C ILE A 93 -10.49 -5.51 -2.21
N ALA A 94 -11.09 -4.45 -2.76
CA ALA A 94 -12.52 -4.38 -2.95
C ALA A 94 -13.03 -5.48 -3.88
N LEU A 95 -12.31 -5.74 -4.97
CA LEU A 95 -12.69 -6.79 -5.91
C LEU A 95 -12.55 -8.19 -5.29
N LEU A 96 -11.42 -8.46 -4.63
CA LEU A 96 -11.18 -9.77 -4.03
C LEU A 96 -12.14 -10.06 -2.87
N THR A 97 -12.43 -9.08 -2.02
CA THR A 97 -13.36 -9.28 -0.91
C THR A 97 -14.81 -9.42 -1.38
N ARG A 98 -15.14 -8.88 -2.54
CA ARG A 98 -16.47 -9.08 -3.14
C ARG A 98 -16.64 -10.47 -3.74
N LYS A 99 -15.58 -11.02 -4.33
CA LYS A 99 -15.64 -12.30 -5.05
C LYS A 99 -15.37 -13.51 -4.18
N PHE A 100 -14.61 -13.36 -3.11
CA PHE A 100 -14.17 -14.48 -2.27
C PHE A 100 -14.51 -14.23 -0.81
N ASP A 101 -14.87 -15.31 -0.09
CA ASP A 101 -15.37 -15.18 1.29
C ASP A 101 -14.27 -15.20 2.35
N HIS A 102 -13.12 -15.80 2.05
CA HIS A 102 -12.05 -16.02 3.02
C HIS A 102 -10.79 -15.27 2.59
N VAL A 103 -10.79 -13.96 2.83
CA VAL A 103 -9.72 -13.06 2.41
C VAL A 103 -9.07 -12.43 3.64
N GLU A 104 -7.76 -12.57 3.73
CA GLU A 104 -6.95 -11.94 4.77
C GLU A 104 -6.06 -10.89 4.12
N VAL A 105 -6.07 -9.67 4.67
CA VAL A 105 -5.36 -8.52 4.10
C VAL A 105 -4.38 -7.95 5.12
N VAL A 106 -3.13 -7.76 4.69
CA VAL A 106 -2.11 -7.08 5.49
C VAL A 106 -1.50 -5.97 4.64
N ARG A 107 -1.48 -4.75 5.15
CA ARG A 107 -0.88 -3.60 4.46
C ARG A 107 0.31 -3.08 5.24
N GLY A 108 1.40 -2.76 4.52
CA GLY A 108 2.61 -2.20 5.11
C GLY A 108 2.59 -0.69 5.23
N GLY A 109 1.59 -0.03 4.67
CA GLY A 109 1.50 1.42 4.63
C GLY A 109 2.18 2.03 3.42
N ILE A 110 2.10 3.37 3.32
CA ILE A 110 2.60 4.13 2.17
C ILE A 110 4.07 4.46 2.39
N VAL A 111 4.88 4.28 1.33
CA VAL A 111 6.28 4.72 1.28
C VAL A 111 6.39 5.74 0.15
N ALA A 112 7.02 6.88 0.41
CA ALA A 112 7.15 7.95 -0.55
C ALA A 112 8.57 8.54 -0.55
N ILE A 113 9.01 8.97 -1.72
CA ILE A 113 10.27 9.69 -1.89
C ILE A 113 10.11 10.74 -2.99
N GLU A 114 10.77 11.88 -2.86
CA GLU A 114 10.71 12.94 -3.84
C GLU A 114 11.24 12.48 -5.21
N SER A 115 10.60 12.93 -6.27
CA SER A 115 11.02 12.64 -7.64
C SER A 115 12.31 13.37 -7.99
N ILE A 116 13.22 12.69 -8.69
CA ILE A 116 14.45 13.29 -9.21
C ILE A 116 14.16 14.08 -10.50
N SER A 117 13.46 13.46 -11.42
CA SER A 117 13.25 14.03 -12.76
C SER A 117 12.43 15.32 -12.75
N MET A 118 11.57 15.52 -11.76
CA MET A 118 10.74 16.72 -11.64
C MET A 118 11.39 17.81 -10.79
N ILE A 119 12.33 17.45 -9.92
CA ILE A 119 12.98 18.39 -9.00
C ILE A 119 14.28 18.95 -9.59
N ASP A 120 15.04 18.13 -10.31
CA ASP A 120 16.37 18.46 -10.81
C ASP A 120 16.40 19.06 -12.23
N ARG A 121 15.24 19.47 -12.73
CA ARG A 121 15.15 20.10 -14.08
C ARG A 121 15.62 21.55 -14.06
#